data_2dac82fa18470ccb8d3492acc64f26aa
#
_entry.id   2dac82fa18470ccb8d3492acc64f26aa
#
_cell.length_a   1.000
_cell.length_b   1.000
_cell.length_c   1.000
_cell.angle_alpha   90.00
_cell.angle_beta   90.00
_cell.angle_gamma   90.00
#
_symmetry.space_group_name_H-M   'P 1'
#
loop_
_entity.id
_entity.type
_entity.pdbx_description
1 polymer ?
#
loop_
_entity_poly.entity_id
_entity_poly.type
_entity_poly.pdbx_seq_one_letter_code
_entity_poly.pdbx_strand_id
1 'polypeptide(L)'
;MKKVSMLMKYLVLVLMVAPVLAVDREEGGYAGQKGQGHDTVVYNFLKHFNYEQYYWGYKHQWTWNNDNRVDAMDFAIFAGHGNQWLIALLDGNVNLTTAGNSSNIGYGSVDAEFVAFESCKVVPSPIEKADWYSNWTSESDDVFDRLHQALGFRTNSYQSTDQKVTDYFGSRIASNYGVWESWFDAINAKARSDEFGSAVMHPSSDGDTYGNFAADPPSNHTSLRVWYQH
;
A
#
# COMPACT_ATOMS: atom_id res chain seq x y z
N MET A 1 50.76 -30.77 -51.62
CA MET A 1 49.97 -29.66 -51.05
C MET A 1 48.73 -30.25 -50.30
N LYS A 2 48.75 -30.26 -48.97
CA LYS A 2 47.62 -30.79 -48.14
C LYS A 2 46.70 -29.62 -47.77
N LYS A 3 45.45 -29.68 -48.18
CA LYS A 3 44.40 -28.70 -47.74
C LYS A 3 43.97 -29.05 -46.30
N VAL A 4 44.20 -28.14 -45.38
CA VAL A 4 43.68 -28.22 -44.01
C VAL A 4 42.29 -27.63 -44.04
N SER A 5 41.25 -28.46 -43.81
CA SER A 5 39.86 -28.00 -43.64
C SER A 5 39.67 -27.58 -42.20
N MET A 6 39.43 -26.28 -41.99
CA MET A 6 39.16 -25.70 -40.66
C MET A 6 37.67 -25.79 -40.37
N LEU A 7 37.28 -26.76 -39.55
CA LEU A 7 35.88 -26.94 -39.10
C LEU A 7 35.62 -25.97 -37.97
N MET A 8 34.91 -24.90 -38.24
CA MET A 8 34.51 -23.91 -37.27
C MET A 8 33.27 -24.43 -36.51
N LYS A 9 33.45 -24.86 -35.25
CA LYS A 9 32.37 -25.29 -34.38
C LYS A 9 31.69 -24.05 -33.80
N TYR A 10 30.46 -23.78 -34.22
CA TYR A 10 29.62 -22.78 -33.58
C TYR A 10 29.08 -23.37 -32.24
N LEU A 11 29.52 -22.77 -31.12
CA LEU A 11 28.94 -23.05 -29.82
C LEU A 11 27.68 -22.17 -29.65
N VAL A 12 26.51 -22.77 -29.83
CA VAL A 12 25.24 -22.08 -29.54
C VAL A 12 25.03 -22.11 -28.04
N LEU A 13 25.26 -20.97 -27.40
CA LEU A 13 24.92 -20.78 -25.97
C LEU A 13 23.42 -20.53 -25.89
N VAL A 14 22.66 -21.57 -25.55
CA VAL A 14 21.23 -21.42 -25.20
C VAL A 14 21.15 -20.87 -23.79
N LEU A 15 20.94 -19.57 -23.64
CA LEU A 15 20.54 -18.97 -22.36
C LEU A 15 19.12 -19.48 -22.04
N MET A 16 19.04 -20.46 -21.16
CA MET A 16 17.75 -20.79 -20.53
C MET A 16 17.42 -19.63 -19.58
N VAL A 17 16.54 -18.74 -20.03
CA VAL A 17 15.85 -17.82 -19.14
C VAL A 17 14.89 -18.71 -18.34
N ALA A 18 15.22 -18.97 -17.08
CA ALA A 18 14.26 -19.58 -16.17
C ALA A 18 13.01 -18.69 -16.17
N PRO A 19 11.80 -19.26 -16.27
CA PRO A 19 10.60 -18.46 -16.07
C PRO A 19 10.72 -17.88 -14.65
N VAL A 20 10.71 -16.58 -14.55
CA VAL A 20 10.41 -15.91 -13.28
C VAL A 20 8.99 -16.38 -12.96
N LEU A 21 8.86 -17.24 -11.95
CA LEU A 21 7.55 -17.56 -11.42
C LEU A 21 6.94 -16.22 -11.04
N ALA A 22 5.84 -15.87 -11.66
CA ALA A 22 5.05 -14.73 -11.20
C ALA A 22 4.72 -15.03 -9.74
N VAL A 23 5.16 -14.18 -8.84
CA VAL A 23 4.72 -14.24 -7.45
C VAL A 23 3.22 -13.97 -7.53
N ASP A 24 2.40 -14.92 -7.07
CA ASP A 24 0.97 -14.68 -6.91
C ASP A 24 0.84 -13.57 -5.87
N ARG A 25 0.36 -12.42 -6.28
CA ARG A 25 0.15 -11.27 -5.42
C ARG A 25 -1.31 -11.14 -5.09
N GLU A 26 -1.58 -10.79 -3.85
CA GLU A 26 -2.92 -10.68 -3.31
C GLU A 26 -3.25 -9.23 -2.97
N GLU A 27 -4.31 -8.70 -3.61
CA GLU A 27 -4.82 -7.36 -3.35
C GLU A 27 -6.13 -7.44 -2.59
N GLY A 28 -6.20 -6.76 -1.44
CA GLY A 28 -7.38 -6.69 -0.58
C GLY A 28 -8.02 -5.31 -0.54
N GLY A 29 -9.33 -5.22 -0.76
CA GLY A 29 -10.09 -3.97 -0.68
C GLY A 29 -11.11 -4.00 0.47
N TYR A 30 -11.12 -2.95 1.30
CA TYR A 30 -11.92 -2.86 2.51
C TYR A 30 -12.80 -1.60 2.49
N ALA A 31 -14.11 -1.78 2.30
CA ALA A 31 -15.08 -0.68 2.29
C ALA A 31 -15.66 -0.42 3.70
N GLY A 32 -15.48 0.78 4.21
CA GLY A 32 -15.84 1.15 5.58
C GLY A 32 -17.35 1.24 5.84
N GLN A 33 -18.15 1.67 4.86
CA GLN A 33 -19.59 1.82 5.03
C GLN A 33 -20.38 1.42 3.79
N LYS A 34 -21.58 0.86 4.04
CA LYS A 34 -22.54 0.50 2.99
C LYS A 34 -23.29 1.72 2.45
N GLY A 35 -23.59 1.72 1.17
CA GLY A 35 -24.46 2.74 0.54
C GLY A 35 -23.82 4.12 0.37
N GLN A 36 -22.52 4.26 0.60
CA GLN A 36 -21.77 5.49 0.42
C GLN A 36 -20.77 5.44 -0.74
N GLY A 37 -20.79 4.38 -1.53
CA GLY A 37 -19.92 4.24 -2.69
C GLY A 37 -18.48 3.81 -2.39
N HIS A 38 -18.13 3.53 -1.13
CA HIS A 38 -16.78 3.08 -0.75
C HIS A 38 -16.43 1.73 -1.39
N ASP A 39 -17.41 0.88 -1.62
CA ASP A 39 -17.29 -0.35 -2.39
C ASP A 39 -16.82 -0.10 -3.83
N THR A 40 -17.38 0.91 -4.48
CA THR A 40 -16.96 1.29 -5.83
C THR A 40 -15.56 1.88 -5.83
N VAL A 41 -15.17 2.61 -4.79
CA VAL A 41 -13.83 3.18 -4.63
C VAL A 41 -12.78 2.06 -4.55
N VAL A 42 -12.96 1.06 -3.68
CA VAL A 42 -12.02 -0.08 -3.60
C VAL A 42 -12.06 -0.93 -4.87
N TYR A 43 -13.22 -1.16 -5.47
CA TYR A 43 -13.33 -1.90 -6.73
C TYR A 43 -12.54 -1.22 -7.84
N ASN A 44 -12.56 0.11 -7.94
CA ASN A 44 -11.82 0.84 -8.96
C ASN A 44 -10.30 0.67 -8.85
N PHE A 45 -9.77 0.43 -7.67
CA PHE A 45 -8.38 0.02 -7.50
C PHE A 45 -8.19 -1.44 -7.93
N LEU A 46 -8.96 -2.37 -7.34
CA LEU A 46 -8.78 -3.82 -7.49
C LEU A 46 -8.94 -4.31 -8.94
N LYS A 47 -9.81 -3.69 -9.74
CA LYS A 47 -10.07 -4.10 -11.14
C LYS A 47 -8.85 -4.05 -12.06
N HIS A 48 -7.74 -3.47 -11.63
CA HIS A 48 -6.49 -3.41 -12.37
C HIS A 48 -5.58 -4.63 -12.15
N PHE A 49 -5.95 -5.53 -11.25
CA PHE A 49 -5.17 -6.70 -10.88
C PHE A 49 -5.84 -7.99 -11.36
N ASN A 50 -5.07 -9.07 -11.45
CA ASN A 50 -5.57 -10.37 -11.90
C ASN A 50 -6.27 -11.14 -10.77
N TYR A 51 -5.87 -10.88 -9.54
CA TYR A 51 -6.42 -11.49 -8.33
C TYR A 51 -6.80 -10.38 -7.36
N GLU A 52 -8.03 -10.43 -6.86
CA GLU A 52 -8.57 -9.42 -5.97
C GLU A 52 -9.44 -10.06 -4.89
N GLN A 53 -9.33 -9.55 -3.68
CA GLN A 53 -10.22 -9.89 -2.58
C GLN A 53 -10.95 -8.63 -2.14
N TYR A 54 -12.27 -8.72 -2.07
CA TYR A 54 -13.13 -7.62 -1.65
C TYR A 54 -13.81 -7.94 -0.32
N TYR A 55 -13.69 -7.02 0.63
CA TYR A 55 -14.26 -7.14 1.95
C TYR A 55 -15.05 -5.90 2.35
N TRP A 56 -16.14 -6.10 3.10
CA TRP A 56 -16.65 -5.04 3.94
C TRP A 56 -15.71 -4.90 5.15
N GLY A 57 -15.37 -3.65 5.48
CA GLY A 57 -14.40 -3.34 6.54
C GLY A 57 -15.00 -3.54 7.94
N TYR A 58 -14.45 -4.47 8.69
CA TYR A 58 -14.75 -4.74 10.08
C TYR A 58 -13.50 -4.58 10.95
N LYS A 59 -13.68 -4.19 12.22
CA LYS A 59 -12.57 -3.95 13.16
C LYS A 59 -11.58 -5.11 13.26
N HIS A 60 -12.08 -6.34 13.34
CA HIS A 60 -11.23 -7.50 13.51
C HIS A 60 -10.23 -7.68 12.36
N GLN A 61 -10.55 -7.23 11.15
CA GLN A 61 -9.67 -7.33 9.97
C GLN A 61 -8.46 -6.38 10.05
N TRP A 62 -8.59 -5.31 10.84
CA TRP A 62 -7.59 -4.26 11.04
C TRP A 62 -6.94 -4.32 12.44
N THR A 63 -7.30 -5.31 13.25
CA THR A 63 -6.82 -5.49 14.62
C THR A 63 -6.44 -6.95 14.87
N TRP A 64 -7.06 -7.62 15.82
CA TRP A 64 -6.67 -8.93 16.35
C TRP A 64 -6.69 -10.10 15.32
N ASN A 65 -7.23 -9.92 14.13
CA ASN A 65 -7.23 -10.92 13.05
C ASN A 65 -6.65 -10.34 11.75
N ASN A 66 -5.81 -9.31 11.84
CA ASN A 66 -5.18 -8.70 10.67
C ASN A 66 -4.28 -9.69 9.92
N ASP A 67 -3.54 -10.55 10.60
CA ASP A 67 -2.67 -11.57 10.01
C ASP A 67 -3.37 -12.50 9.00
N ASN A 68 -4.69 -12.65 9.11
CA ASN A 68 -5.48 -13.44 8.18
C ASN A 68 -6.32 -12.56 7.24
N ARG A 69 -6.10 -11.26 7.21
CA ARG A 69 -6.90 -10.29 6.46
C ARG A 69 -6.04 -9.22 5.82
N VAL A 70 -5.87 -8.07 6.47
CA VAL A 70 -5.14 -6.93 5.92
C VAL A 70 -3.66 -7.27 5.74
N ASP A 71 -3.06 -7.90 6.74
CA ASP A 71 -1.63 -8.27 6.74
C ASP A 71 -1.33 -9.54 5.93
N ALA A 72 -2.35 -10.22 5.41
CA ALA A 72 -2.21 -11.33 4.47
C ALA A 72 -2.30 -10.89 2.99
N MET A 73 -2.33 -9.60 2.72
CA MET A 73 -2.41 -9.05 1.35
C MET A 73 -1.13 -8.30 1.04
N ASP A 74 -0.48 -8.54 -0.09
CA ASP A 74 0.64 -7.71 -0.55
C ASP A 74 0.25 -6.22 -0.62
N PHE A 75 -0.97 -5.94 -1.05
CA PHE A 75 -1.52 -4.60 -1.09
C PHE A 75 -2.93 -4.52 -0.50
N ALA A 76 -3.10 -3.81 0.61
CA ALA A 76 -4.41 -3.54 1.19
C ALA A 76 -4.85 -2.10 0.94
N ILE A 77 -6.10 -1.89 0.46
CA ILE A 77 -6.69 -0.57 0.32
C ILE A 77 -7.96 -0.45 1.15
N PHE A 78 -8.04 0.60 1.97
CA PHE A 78 -9.24 1.01 2.68
C PHE A 78 -9.91 2.20 1.98
N ALA A 79 -11.24 2.19 1.88
CA ALA A 79 -12.03 3.35 1.51
C ALA A 79 -13.17 3.58 2.52
N GLY A 80 -13.25 4.79 3.05
CA GLY A 80 -14.24 5.09 4.07
C GLY A 80 -14.04 6.44 4.74
N HIS A 81 -14.81 6.69 5.79
CA HIS A 81 -14.55 7.84 6.65
C HIS A 81 -13.32 7.62 7.53
N GLY A 82 -12.61 8.69 7.81
CA GLY A 82 -11.44 8.66 8.68
C GLY A 82 -11.07 10.01 9.25
N ASN A 83 -10.08 9.97 10.09
CA ASN A 83 -9.41 11.14 10.66
C ASN A 83 -7.97 10.72 10.97
N GLN A 84 -7.16 11.57 11.57
CA GLN A 84 -5.75 11.30 11.90
C GLN A 84 -5.59 9.93 12.56
N TRP A 85 -4.95 9.00 11.82
CA TRP A 85 -4.73 7.58 12.18
C TRP A 85 -6.00 6.76 12.48
N LEU A 86 -7.18 7.28 12.19
CA LEU A 86 -8.45 6.63 12.51
C LEU A 86 -9.20 6.28 11.24
N ILE A 87 -9.68 5.04 11.15
CA ILE A 87 -10.59 4.56 10.10
C ILE A 87 -11.94 4.16 10.70
N ALA A 88 -13.02 4.48 10.00
CA ALA A 88 -14.38 4.14 10.40
C ALA A 88 -14.87 2.90 9.61
N LEU A 89 -15.18 1.85 10.35
CA LEU A 89 -15.56 0.54 9.84
C LEU A 89 -17.04 0.24 10.16
N LEU A 90 -17.58 -0.85 9.65
CA LEU A 90 -18.99 -1.19 9.82
C LEU A 90 -19.41 -1.39 11.29
N ASP A 91 -18.51 -1.86 12.12
CA ASP A 91 -18.73 -2.19 13.53
C ASP A 91 -18.01 -1.25 14.50
N GLY A 92 -17.54 -0.10 14.02
CA GLY A 92 -16.93 0.97 14.83
C GLY A 92 -15.60 1.44 14.28
N ASN A 93 -14.90 2.29 15.02
CA ASN A 93 -13.64 2.88 14.60
C ASN A 93 -12.44 2.08 15.07
N VAL A 94 -11.35 2.12 14.28
CA VAL A 94 -10.01 1.68 14.66
C VAL A 94 -9.08 2.88 14.59
N ASN A 95 -8.34 3.13 15.65
CA ASN A 95 -7.18 4.03 15.60
C ASN A 95 -5.94 3.19 15.33
N LEU A 96 -5.31 3.39 14.19
CA LEU A 96 -4.19 2.59 13.71
C LEU A 96 -2.96 2.64 14.63
N THR A 97 -2.81 3.70 15.42
CA THR A 97 -1.63 3.92 16.27
C THR A 97 -1.88 3.70 17.76
N THR A 98 -3.11 3.46 18.19
CA THR A 98 -3.46 3.26 19.60
C THR A 98 -4.44 2.11 19.82
N ALA A 99 -4.84 1.41 18.79
CA ALA A 99 -5.74 0.27 18.87
C ALA A 99 -5.16 -0.93 19.64
N GLY A 100 -3.92 -0.81 20.07
CA GLY A 100 -3.10 -1.74 20.80
C GLY A 100 -3.57 -2.27 22.11
N ASN A 101 -4.79 -2.12 22.42
CA ASN A 101 -5.41 -2.94 23.47
C ASN A 101 -5.66 -4.39 23.00
N SER A 102 -5.34 -4.71 21.78
CA SER A 102 -5.34 -6.08 21.26
C SER A 102 -4.02 -6.31 20.52
N SER A 103 -3.21 -7.11 21.06
CA SER A 103 -1.87 -7.55 20.77
C SER A 103 -1.51 -7.92 19.32
N ASN A 104 -1.86 -7.20 18.30
CA ASN A 104 -1.33 -7.36 16.93
C ASN A 104 -1.95 -6.29 16.02
N ILE A 105 -1.30 -5.15 15.86
CA ILE A 105 -1.70 -4.14 14.88
C ILE A 105 -0.59 -3.84 13.89
N GLY A 106 0.57 -4.48 14.03
CA GLY A 106 1.61 -4.39 13.04
C GLY A 106 1.13 -4.90 11.69
N TYR A 107 1.51 -4.23 10.62
CA TYR A 107 1.33 -4.69 9.25
C TYR A 107 2.70 -4.96 8.63
N GLY A 108 2.78 -5.99 7.77
CA GLY A 108 3.99 -6.45 7.12
C GLY A 108 4.70 -7.61 7.85
N SER A 109 4.16 -8.06 8.98
CA SER A 109 4.73 -9.21 9.68
C SER A 109 4.39 -10.54 9.00
N VAL A 110 3.33 -10.57 8.21
CA VAL A 110 2.89 -11.73 7.43
C VAL A 110 3.23 -11.54 5.96
N ASP A 111 2.60 -10.53 5.30
CA ASP A 111 2.72 -10.39 3.85
C ASP A 111 2.46 -8.95 3.33
N ALA A 112 1.99 -8.01 4.16
CA ALA A 112 1.61 -6.69 3.68
C ALA A 112 2.82 -5.77 3.43
N GLU A 113 3.11 -5.50 2.17
CA GLU A 113 4.10 -4.48 1.82
C GLU A 113 3.48 -3.07 1.78
N PHE A 114 2.22 -2.95 1.33
CA PHE A 114 1.61 -1.66 1.07
C PHE A 114 0.20 -1.55 1.64
N VAL A 115 -0.08 -0.44 2.32
CA VAL A 115 -1.43 -0.10 2.77
C VAL A 115 -1.80 1.29 2.29
N ALA A 116 -2.96 1.45 1.63
CA ALA A 116 -3.48 2.74 1.18
C ALA A 116 -4.82 3.08 1.84
N PHE A 117 -4.99 4.34 2.22
CA PHE A 117 -6.19 4.86 2.87
C PHE A 117 -6.85 5.96 2.01
N GLU A 118 -7.86 5.59 1.24
CA GLU A 118 -8.78 6.51 0.58
C GLU A 118 -9.78 7.04 1.61
N SER A 119 -9.29 7.95 2.45
CA SER A 119 -10.00 8.43 3.63
C SER A 119 -9.43 9.75 4.16
N CYS A 120 -10.29 10.60 4.71
CA CYS A 120 -9.91 11.90 5.23
C CYS A 120 -8.81 11.82 6.30
N LYS A 121 -7.67 12.48 6.08
CA LYS A 121 -6.63 12.78 7.08
C LYS A 121 -5.98 11.57 7.76
N VAL A 122 -6.13 10.36 7.25
CA VAL A 122 -5.66 9.15 7.93
C VAL A 122 -4.13 9.11 8.02
N VAL A 123 -3.43 9.67 7.04
CA VAL A 123 -1.97 9.75 7.03
C VAL A 123 -1.52 11.22 7.18
N PRO A 124 -1.52 11.77 8.39
CA PRO A 124 -1.11 13.16 8.60
C PRO A 124 0.39 13.33 8.37
N SER A 125 0.76 14.50 7.87
CA SER A 125 2.16 14.91 7.72
C SER A 125 2.67 15.64 8.98
N PRO A 126 3.99 15.95 9.06
CA PRO A 126 4.53 16.78 10.12
C PRO A 126 3.90 18.17 10.26
N ILE A 127 3.24 18.66 9.18
CA ILE A 127 2.53 19.94 9.19
C ILE A 127 1.26 19.86 10.06
N GLU A 128 0.51 18.76 9.95
CA GLU A 128 -0.71 18.56 10.73
C GLU A 128 -0.41 18.02 12.13
N LYS A 129 0.65 17.22 12.25
CA LYS A 129 1.01 16.53 13.48
C LYS A 129 2.51 16.47 13.68
N ALA A 130 3.01 17.28 14.59
CA ALA A 130 4.45 17.30 14.95
C ALA A 130 4.91 15.95 15.57
N ASP A 131 4.00 15.21 16.19
CA ASP A 131 4.21 13.90 16.79
C ASP A 131 3.97 12.71 15.84
N TRP A 132 3.88 12.97 14.52
CA TRP A 132 3.60 11.96 13.51
C TRP A 132 4.51 10.73 13.62
N TYR A 133 5.80 10.95 13.85
CA TYR A 133 6.79 9.87 13.90
C TYR A 133 6.51 8.92 15.08
N SER A 134 6.34 9.46 16.28
CA SER A 134 6.08 8.65 17.48
C SER A 134 4.73 7.93 17.42
N ASN A 135 3.77 8.44 16.65
CA ASN A 135 2.51 7.73 16.45
C ASN A 135 2.66 6.53 15.51
N TRP A 136 3.51 6.61 14.49
CA TRP A 136 3.75 5.48 13.59
C TRP A 136 4.73 4.44 14.17
N THR A 137 5.57 4.81 15.14
CA THR A 137 6.65 3.99 15.74
C THR A 137 6.46 3.73 17.22
N SER A 138 5.23 3.71 17.72
CA SER A 138 4.95 3.43 19.13
C SER A 138 5.37 2.01 19.50
N GLU A 139 6.25 1.84 20.51
CA GLU A 139 6.82 0.54 20.92
C GLU A 139 5.79 -0.53 21.30
N SER A 140 4.56 -0.14 21.64
CA SER A 140 3.50 -1.07 21.99
C SER A 140 2.60 -1.47 20.83
N ASP A 141 2.62 -0.71 19.74
CA ASP A 141 1.62 -0.79 18.68
C ASP A 141 2.21 -0.29 17.36
N ASP A 142 3.37 -0.81 16.97
CA ASP A 142 4.06 -0.39 15.77
C ASP A 142 3.26 -0.78 14.52
N VAL A 143 2.70 0.21 13.84
CA VAL A 143 1.97 0.01 12.58
C VAL A 143 2.90 -0.55 11.51
N PHE A 144 4.16 -0.15 11.55
CA PHE A 144 5.19 -0.60 10.61
C PHE A 144 5.95 -1.82 11.15
N ASP A 145 5.28 -2.97 11.31
CA ASP A 145 5.96 -4.24 11.59
C ASP A 145 6.40 -4.88 10.25
N ARG A 146 7.43 -4.31 9.63
CA ARG A 146 7.97 -4.62 8.29
C ARG A 146 7.20 -4.02 7.11
N LEU A 147 6.11 -3.29 7.33
CA LEU A 147 5.38 -2.59 6.28
C LEU A 147 6.32 -1.67 5.48
N HIS A 148 6.24 -1.71 4.17
CA HIS A 148 7.04 -0.88 3.28
C HIS A 148 6.52 0.56 3.24
N GLN A 149 5.23 0.74 2.92
CA GLN A 149 4.62 2.07 2.76
C GLN A 149 3.17 2.11 3.24
N ALA A 150 2.82 3.17 3.95
CA ALA A 150 1.46 3.56 4.27
C ALA A 150 1.12 4.86 3.54
N LEU A 151 0.09 4.83 2.69
CA LEU A 151 -0.34 5.92 1.82
C LEU A 151 -1.70 6.44 2.26
N GLY A 152 -1.98 7.73 2.08
CA GLY A 152 -3.31 8.26 2.35
C GLY A 152 -3.41 9.76 2.14
N PHE A 153 -4.56 10.33 2.49
CA PHE A 153 -4.72 11.78 2.51
C PHE A 153 -4.26 12.36 3.85
N ARG A 154 -3.54 13.48 3.79
CA ARG A 154 -3.25 14.32 4.94
C ARG A 154 -4.33 15.39 5.17
N THR A 155 -5.13 15.68 4.13
CA THR A 155 -6.29 16.57 4.16
C THR A 155 -7.61 15.80 4.09
N ASN A 156 -8.73 16.49 3.90
CA ASN A 156 -9.97 15.80 3.55
C ASN A 156 -9.84 15.19 2.15
N SER A 157 -10.44 14.02 1.95
CA SER A 157 -10.78 13.46 0.66
C SER A 157 -12.28 13.67 0.38
N TYR A 158 -12.69 13.59 -0.88
CA TYR A 158 -14.09 13.84 -1.25
C TYR A 158 -14.60 12.73 -2.16
N GLN A 159 -15.72 12.13 -1.78
CA GLN A 159 -16.36 11.05 -2.52
C GLN A 159 -16.55 11.33 -4.03
N SER A 160 -16.65 12.60 -4.42
CA SER A 160 -16.78 13.00 -5.83
C SER A 160 -15.53 12.73 -6.67
N THR A 161 -14.38 12.57 -6.03
CA THR A 161 -13.06 12.35 -6.65
C THR A 161 -12.47 10.98 -6.32
N ASP A 162 -12.80 10.41 -5.17
CA ASP A 162 -12.22 9.17 -4.63
C ASP A 162 -12.18 8.02 -5.66
N GLN A 163 -13.28 7.78 -6.37
CA GLN A 163 -13.35 6.74 -7.40
C GLN A 163 -12.38 6.94 -8.57
N LYS A 164 -12.10 8.20 -8.91
CA LYS A 164 -11.16 8.53 -10.01
C LYS A 164 -9.72 8.46 -9.55
N VAL A 165 -9.48 8.82 -8.28
CA VAL A 165 -8.16 8.72 -7.65
C VAL A 165 -7.74 7.27 -7.59
N THR A 166 -8.57 6.40 -7.03
CA THR A 166 -8.25 4.98 -6.87
C THR A 166 -8.16 4.23 -8.21
N ASP A 167 -8.99 4.57 -9.19
CA ASP A 167 -8.89 4.03 -10.56
C ASP A 167 -7.54 4.38 -11.21
N TYR A 168 -7.15 5.65 -11.14
CA TYR A 168 -5.88 6.08 -11.72
C TYR A 168 -4.69 5.50 -10.95
N PHE A 169 -4.77 5.47 -9.62
CA PHE A 169 -3.77 4.87 -8.76
C PHE A 169 -3.56 3.40 -9.09
N GLY A 170 -4.62 2.58 -9.12
CA GLY A 170 -4.55 1.16 -9.47
C GLY A 170 -3.93 0.92 -10.85
N SER A 171 -4.29 1.74 -11.85
CA SER A 171 -3.69 1.62 -13.19
C SER A 171 -2.18 1.88 -13.22
N ARG A 172 -1.68 2.79 -12.39
CA ARG A 172 -0.24 3.07 -12.29
C ARG A 172 0.50 1.97 -11.54
N ILE A 173 -0.07 1.47 -10.44
CA ILE A 173 0.48 0.34 -9.68
C ILE A 173 0.60 -0.89 -10.59
N ALA A 174 -0.47 -1.26 -11.29
CA ALA A 174 -0.46 -2.36 -12.24
C ALA A 174 0.52 -2.16 -13.42
N SER A 175 0.88 -0.92 -13.71
CA SER A 175 1.90 -0.56 -14.70
C SER A 175 3.32 -0.47 -14.11
N ASN A 176 3.50 -0.89 -12.87
CA ASN A 176 4.77 -0.96 -12.15
C ASN A 176 5.48 0.40 -11.96
N TYR A 177 4.73 1.49 -11.80
CA TYR A 177 5.28 2.76 -11.34
C TYR A 177 5.56 2.72 -9.83
N GLY A 178 6.39 3.65 -9.34
CA GLY A 178 6.67 3.78 -7.90
C GLY A 178 5.39 3.97 -7.08
N VAL A 179 5.32 3.32 -5.91
CA VAL A 179 4.06 3.20 -5.18
C VAL A 179 3.59 4.55 -4.65
N TRP A 180 4.41 5.24 -3.86
CA TRP A 180 4.02 6.56 -3.33
C TRP A 180 3.90 7.63 -4.42
N GLU A 181 4.75 7.60 -5.46
CA GLU A 181 4.65 8.51 -6.60
C GLU A 181 3.32 8.32 -7.34
N SER A 182 2.88 7.07 -7.49
CA SER A 182 1.59 6.75 -8.12
C SER A 182 0.41 7.32 -7.34
N TRP A 183 0.48 7.30 -6.00
CA TRP A 183 -0.53 7.90 -5.14
C TRP A 183 -0.60 9.42 -5.34
N PHE A 184 0.54 10.12 -5.31
CA PHE A 184 0.60 11.56 -5.52
C PHE A 184 0.19 11.98 -6.93
N ASP A 185 0.59 11.22 -7.94
CA ASP A 185 0.16 11.46 -9.31
C ASP A 185 -1.36 11.28 -9.48
N ALA A 186 -1.95 10.30 -8.81
CA ALA A 186 -3.39 10.09 -8.83
C ALA A 186 -4.15 11.27 -8.20
N ILE A 187 -3.70 11.75 -7.05
CA ILE A 187 -4.27 12.93 -6.40
C ILE A 187 -4.12 14.16 -7.29
N ASN A 188 -2.92 14.45 -7.78
CA ASN A 188 -2.67 15.59 -8.66
C ASN A 188 -3.54 15.58 -9.92
N ALA A 189 -3.81 14.39 -10.49
CA ALA A 189 -4.53 14.25 -11.75
C ALA A 189 -6.05 14.21 -11.57
N LYS A 190 -6.57 13.75 -10.42
CA LYS A 190 -7.99 13.39 -10.26
C LYS A 190 -8.69 14.02 -9.07
N ALA A 191 -7.95 14.39 -8.02
CA ALA A 191 -8.51 15.01 -6.83
C ALA A 191 -8.77 16.51 -7.02
N ARG A 192 -9.37 17.13 -6.04
CA ARG A 192 -9.57 18.59 -6.01
C ARG A 192 -8.26 19.26 -5.59
N SER A 193 -8.15 20.55 -5.85
CA SER A 193 -6.96 21.35 -5.55
C SER A 193 -6.70 21.55 -4.05
N ASP A 194 -7.62 21.15 -3.18
CA ASP A 194 -7.52 21.19 -1.72
C ASP A 194 -7.32 19.79 -1.09
N GLU A 195 -7.18 18.77 -1.92
CA GLU A 195 -6.87 17.40 -1.51
C GLU A 195 -5.38 17.12 -1.68
N PHE A 196 -4.71 16.73 -0.60
CA PHE A 196 -3.28 16.48 -0.59
C PHE A 196 -2.97 15.13 0.05
N GLY A 197 -2.06 14.39 -0.57
CA GLY A 197 -1.59 13.10 -0.11
C GLY A 197 -0.40 13.18 0.83
N SER A 198 -0.21 12.09 1.55
CA SER A 198 0.98 11.79 2.33
C SER A 198 1.33 10.31 2.20
N ALA A 199 2.61 9.99 2.30
CA ALA A 199 3.14 8.64 2.29
C ALA A 199 4.21 8.51 3.37
N VAL A 200 4.01 7.58 4.29
CA VAL A 200 4.98 7.22 5.32
C VAL A 200 5.60 5.88 4.93
N MET A 201 6.92 5.72 5.09
CA MET A 201 7.62 4.54 4.63
C MET A 201 8.92 4.29 5.37
N HIS A 202 9.40 3.05 5.33
CA HIS A 202 10.78 2.77 5.69
C HIS A 202 11.72 3.34 4.60
N PRO A 203 12.89 3.89 4.95
CA PRO A 203 13.79 4.48 3.96
C PRO A 203 14.28 3.55 2.84
N SER A 204 14.36 2.23 3.11
CA SER A 204 14.72 1.23 2.08
C SER A 204 13.62 1.04 1.03
N SER A 205 12.38 1.39 1.35
CA SER A 205 11.21 1.19 0.51
C SER A 205 10.84 2.43 -0.34
N ASP A 206 11.66 3.47 -0.31
CA ASP A 206 11.40 4.74 -1.01
C ASP A 206 11.26 4.57 -2.53
N GLY A 207 11.98 3.64 -3.11
CA GLY A 207 11.95 3.36 -4.56
C GLY A 207 11.09 2.16 -4.97
N ASP A 208 10.26 1.64 -4.08
CA ASP A 208 9.50 0.43 -4.35
C ASP A 208 8.44 0.65 -5.42
N THR A 209 8.35 -0.33 -6.31
CA THR A 209 7.22 -0.54 -7.22
C THR A 209 6.52 -1.83 -6.86
N TYR A 210 5.26 -1.97 -7.22
CA TYR A 210 4.50 -3.18 -6.90
C TYR A 210 5.06 -4.45 -7.57
N GLY A 211 5.73 -4.30 -8.71
CA GLY A 211 6.40 -5.40 -9.41
C GLY A 211 7.82 -5.71 -8.92
N ASN A 212 8.44 -4.79 -8.16
CA ASN A 212 9.80 -4.92 -7.67
C ASN A 212 10.00 -4.04 -6.43
N PHE A 213 9.94 -4.62 -5.26
CA PHE A 213 10.14 -3.95 -3.99
C PHE A 213 11.34 -4.51 -3.23
N ALA A 214 11.83 -3.76 -2.25
CA ALA A 214 12.94 -4.12 -1.40
C ALA A 214 12.63 -5.36 -0.56
N ALA A 215 13.63 -5.92 0.10
CA ALA A 215 13.37 -6.90 1.15
C ALA A 215 12.69 -6.21 2.34
N ASP A 216 11.87 -6.97 3.06
CA ASP A 216 11.12 -6.48 4.21
C ASP A 216 11.98 -5.61 5.13
N PRO A 217 11.47 -4.45 5.53
CA PRO A 217 12.12 -3.63 6.55
C PRO A 217 12.22 -4.38 7.89
N PRO A 218 13.12 -3.97 8.79
CA PRO A 218 13.18 -4.54 10.13
C PRO A 218 11.91 -4.17 10.93
N SER A 219 11.44 -5.07 11.78
CA SER A 219 10.29 -4.83 12.66
C SER A 219 10.54 -3.74 13.72
N ASN A 220 11.78 -3.47 14.06
CA ASN A 220 12.16 -2.40 14.98
C ASN A 220 12.65 -1.19 14.20
N HIS A 221 11.77 -0.23 13.95
CA HIS A 221 12.16 0.97 13.21
C HIS A 221 12.93 1.96 14.05
N THR A 222 14.10 2.34 13.56
CA THR A 222 14.84 3.49 14.06
C THR A 222 14.63 4.75 13.22
N SER A 223 13.96 4.63 12.07
CA SER A 223 13.68 5.76 11.17
C SER A 223 12.53 5.46 10.23
N LEU A 224 11.64 6.42 10.05
CA LEU A 224 10.67 6.47 8.97
C LEU A 224 10.89 7.73 8.14
N ARG A 225 10.50 7.68 6.89
CA ARG A 225 10.45 8.82 5.97
C ARG A 225 9.00 9.19 5.70
N VAL A 226 8.74 10.47 5.50
CA VAL A 226 7.43 10.95 5.05
C VAL A 226 7.58 11.86 3.85
N TRP A 227 6.85 11.56 2.79
CA TRP A 227 6.62 12.46 1.66
C TRP A 227 5.20 13.02 1.75
N TYR A 228 4.99 14.27 1.39
CA TYR A 228 3.67 14.89 1.41
C TYR A 228 3.57 16.06 0.43
N GLN A 229 2.39 16.22 -0.13
CA GLN A 229 2.06 17.28 -1.08
C GLN A 229 1.74 18.59 -0.34
N HIS A 230 1.90 19.73 -1.03
CA HIS A 230 1.62 21.09 -0.53
C HIS A 230 0.55 21.77 -1.35
#